data_810a2386de9b627b85e1dbe5a4d6e4bb
#
_entry.id   810a2386de9b627b85e1dbe5a4d6e4bb
#
_cell.length_a   1.000
_cell.length_b   1.000
_cell.length_c   1.000
_cell.angle_alpha   90.00
_cell.angle_beta   90.00
_cell.angle_gamma   90.00
#
_symmetry.space_group_name_H-M   'P 1'
#
loop_
_entity.id
_entity.type
_entity.pdbx_description
1 polymer ?
#
loop_
_entity_poly.entity_id
_entity_poly.type
_entity_poly.pdbx_seq_one_letter_code
_entity_poly.pdbx_strand_id
1 'polypeptide(L)'
;MKPFFFVMLCVISFFVMVFHDGFFCLAYDTNMDIGLTCGKSDNTVDEDTFQTNKKTLLDSLASNVVEHHEFYQTIVGTKSNRVYGTILCRGDISATNCSVCALNSTREASNSCTTSRDLTIWFRWCFLRYSNDSFFGEMQVLRIREPHQ
;
A
#
# COMPACT_ATOMS: atom_id res chain seq x y z
N MET A 1 -53.55 -32.65 -20.04
CA MET A 1 -52.42 -32.76 -19.08
C MET A 1 -51.04 -32.44 -19.66
N LYS A 2 -50.87 -32.34 -20.95
CA LYS A 2 -49.57 -32.01 -21.60
C LYS A 2 -49.13 -30.54 -21.55
N PRO A 3 -49.98 -29.48 -21.60
CA PRO A 3 -49.48 -28.10 -21.59
C PRO A 3 -48.94 -27.62 -20.22
N PHE A 4 -49.46 -28.15 -19.14
CA PHE A 4 -49.05 -27.75 -17.80
C PHE A 4 -47.60 -28.19 -17.44
N PHE A 5 -47.24 -29.37 -17.94
CA PHE A 5 -45.90 -29.93 -17.75
C PHE A 5 -44.83 -29.14 -18.54
N PHE A 6 -45.18 -28.67 -19.74
CA PHE A 6 -44.30 -27.84 -20.60
C PHE A 6 -44.08 -26.48 -19.98
N VAL A 7 -45.10 -25.84 -19.44
CA VAL A 7 -45.01 -24.54 -18.76
C VAL A 7 -44.12 -24.65 -17.48
N MET A 8 -44.28 -25.72 -16.73
CA MET A 8 -43.48 -25.96 -15.52
C MET A 8 -41.99 -26.18 -15.85
N LEU A 9 -41.68 -26.89 -16.90
CA LEU A 9 -40.31 -27.10 -17.38
C LEU A 9 -39.67 -25.78 -17.88
N CYS A 10 -40.43 -24.94 -18.57
CA CYS A 10 -39.95 -23.64 -19.02
C CYS A 10 -39.67 -22.69 -17.83
N VAL A 11 -40.51 -22.69 -16.80
CA VAL A 11 -40.30 -21.88 -15.60
C VAL A 11 -39.07 -22.37 -14.81
N ILE A 12 -38.90 -23.67 -14.65
CA ILE A 12 -37.72 -24.25 -13.97
C ILE A 12 -36.44 -23.94 -14.77
N SER A 13 -36.48 -24.05 -16.11
CA SER A 13 -35.33 -23.71 -16.96
C SER A 13 -34.98 -22.21 -16.87
N PHE A 14 -35.98 -21.35 -16.81
CA PHE A 14 -35.77 -19.91 -16.63
C PHE A 14 -35.15 -19.57 -15.26
N PHE A 15 -35.63 -20.22 -14.19
CA PHE A 15 -35.05 -20.08 -12.86
C PHE A 15 -33.61 -20.58 -12.81
N VAL A 16 -33.30 -21.72 -13.42
CA VAL A 16 -31.93 -22.26 -13.48
C VAL A 16 -31.00 -21.31 -14.27
N MET A 17 -31.48 -20.72 -15.38
CA MET A 17 -30.71 -19.74 -16.14
C MET A 17 -30.45 -18.45 -15.33
N VAL A 18 -31.44 -17.93 -14.61
CA VAL A 18 -31.31 -16.71 -13.80
C VAL A 18 -30.38 -16.92 -12.60
N PHE A 19 -30.31 -18.14 -12.05
CA PHE A 19 -29.39 -18.44 -10.95
C PHE A 19 -27.99 -18.88 -11.39
N HIS A 20 -27.79 -19.23 -12.67
CA HIS A 20 -26.45 -19.56 -13.18
C HIS A 20 -25.65 -18.34 -13.64
N ASP A 21 -26.28 -17.22 -13.94
CA ASP A 21 -25.61 -15.98 -14.32
C ASP A 21 -25.26 -15.08 -13.13
N GLY A 22 -25.35 -15.60 -11.91
CA GLY A 22 -24.72 -14.98 -10.73
C GLY A 22 -23.21 -15.09 -10.83
N PHE A 23 -22.59 -14.45 -11.83
CA PHE A 23 -21.18 -14.14 -11.84
C PHE A 23 -20.93 -13.16 -10.68
N PHE A 24 -20.78 -13.70 -9.47
CA PHE A 24 -20.15 -12.97 -8.39
C PHE A 24 -18.73 -12.70 -8.87
N CYS A 25 -18.51 -11.55 -9.48
CA CYS A 25 -17.18 -11.00 -9.62
C CYS A 25 -16.70 -10.71 -8.18
N LEU A 26 -16.16 -11.72 -7.53
CA LEU A 26 -15.39 -11.56 -6.31
C LEU A 26 -14.14 -10.80 -6.75
N ALA A 27 -14.23 -9.48 -6.74
CA ALA A 27 -13.05 -8.64 -6.80
C ALA A 27 -12.22 -8.99 -5.57
N TYR A 28 -11.29 -9.93 -5.73
CA TYR A 28 -10.37 -10.31 -4.67
C TYR A 28 -9.41 -9.14 -4.47
N ASP A 29 -9.72 -8.30 -3.51
CA ASP A 29 -8.91 -7.13 -3.14
C ASP A 29 -7.70 -7.60 -2.33
N THR A 30 -6.61 -7.92 -3.05
CA THR A 30 -5.33 -8.29 -2.44
C THR A 30 -4.41 -7.09 -2.29
N ASN A 31 -3.60 -7.12 -1.26
CA ASN A 31 -2.51 -6.17 -1.08
C ASN A 31 -1.37 -6.48 -2.07
N MET A 32 -1.43 -5.91 -3.25
CA MET A 32 -0.40 -6.05 -4.28
C MET A 32 0.55 -4.85 -4.24
N ASP A 33 1.84 -5.11 -4.48
CA ASP A 33 2.81 -4.08 -4.81
C ASP A 33 2.44 -3.47 -6.16
N ILE A 34 2.33 -2.14 -6.19
CA ILE A 34 2.00 -1.37 -7.40
C ILE A 34 3.25 -0.71 -7.96
N GLY A 35 4.19 -0.34 -7.12
CA GLY A 35 5.44 0.28 -7.55
C GLY A 35 6.31 0.75 -6.41
N LEU A 36 7.61 0.76 -6.69
CA LEU A 36 8.65 1.19 -5.77
C LEU A 36 9.63 2.11 -6.50
N THR A 37 10.00 3.20 -5.85
CA THR A 37 11.04 4.11 -6.32
C THR A 37 12.06 4.34 -5.22
N CYS A 38 13.32 4.00 -5.49
CA CYS A 38 14.45 4.34 -4.65
C CYS A 38 15.08 5.65 -5.13
N GLY A 39 15.34 6.56 -4.21
CA GLY A 39 16.08 7.78 -4.48
C GLY A 39 17.59 7.51 -4.64
N LYS A 40 18.34 8.56 -4.87
CA LYS A 40 19.80 8.45 -4.99
C LYS A 40 20.42 8.09 -3.62
N SER A 41 21.43 7.24 -3.64
CA SER A 41 22.30 7.04 -2.48
C SER A 41 23.28 8.21 -2.37
N ASP A 42 23.45 8.71 -1.16
CA ASP A 42 24.42 9.74 -0.82
C ASP A 42 25.40 9.16 0.22
N ASN A 43 26.67 9.05 -0.16
CA ASN A 43 27.71 8.45 0.67
C ASN A 43 28.38 9.46 1.63
N THR A 44 27.83 10.68 1.78
CA THR A 44 28.47 11.78 2.50
C THR A 44 28.16 11.81 4.01
N VAL A 45 27.32 10.89 4.52
CA VAL A 45 26.81 10.89 5.89
C VAL A 45 27.12 9.56 6.57
N ASP A 46 27.19 9.57 7.89
CA ASP A 46 27.31 8.38 8.73
C ASP A 46 26.18 7.38 8.42
N GLU A 47 26.49 6.42 7.56
CA GLU A 47 25.55 5.46 7.02
C GLU A 47 24.94 4.58 8.13
N ASP A 48 25.74 4.16 9.11
CA ASP A 48 25.29 3.27 10.18
C ASP A 48 24.21 3.96 11.06
N THR A 49 24.43 5.24 11.38
CA THR A 49 23.46 6.02 12.16
C THR A 49 22.19 6.28 11.34
N PHE A 50 22.31 6.58 10.03
CA PHE A 50 21.15 6.76 9.15
C PHE A 50 20.34 5.48 9.04
N GLN A 51 20.98 4.34 8.83
CA GLN A 51 20.29 3.03 8.73
C GLN A 51 19.56 2.67 10.03
N THR A 52 20.17 2.96 11.18
CA THR A 52 19.54 2.76 12.49
C THR A 52 18.29 3.63 12.64
N ASN A 53 18.38 4.91 12.27
CA ASN A 53 17.25 5.84 12.31
C ASN A 53 16.13 5.44 11.33
N LYS A 54 16.50 5.01 10.11
CA LYS A 54 15.58 4.49 9.11
C LYS A 54 14.81 3.28 9.64
N LYS A 55 15.52 2.31 10.23
CA LYS A 55 14.88 1.14 10.83
C LYS A 55 13.89 1.55 11.93
N THR A 56 14.31 2.41 12.85
CA THR A 56 13.45 2.92 13.94
C THR A 56 12.22 3.64 13.38
N LEU A 57 12.38 4.43 12.32
CA LEU A 57 11.29 5.11 11.63
C LEU A 57 10.29 4.11 11.04
N LEU A 58 10.77 3.11 10.29
CA LEU A 58 9.92 2.11 9.64
C LEU A 58 9.14 1.29 10.68
N ASP A 59 9.79 0.88 11.75
CA ASP A 59 9.15 0.18 12.87
C ASP A 59 8.06 1.05 13.51
N SER A 60 8.33 2.35 13.71
CA SER A 60 7.37 3.31 14.24
C SER A 60 6.17 3.52 13.29
N LEU A 61 6.40 3.64 11.99
CA LEU A 61 5.34 3.79 10.99
C LEU A 61 4.39 2.58 11.01
N ALA A 62 4.95 1.37 11.00
CA ALA A 62 4.15 0.14 11.01
C ALA A 62 3.34 -0.03 12.29
N SER A 63 3.90 0.34 13.44
CA SER A 63 3.27 0.12 14.74
C SER A 63 2.16 1.12 15.06
N ASN A 64 2.25 2.35 14.55
CA ASN A 64 1.38 3.44 14.99
C ASN A 64 0.28 3.83 13.98
N VAL A 65 0.36 3.39 12.71
CA VAL A 65 -0.56 3.86 11.66
C VAL A 65 -2.04 3.56 11.98
N VAL A 66 -2.33 2.41 12.57
CA VAL A 66 -3.71 2.02 12.91
C VAL A 66 -4.28 2.87 14.04
N GLU A 67 -3.47 3.17 15.06
CA GLU A 67 -3.87 4.00 16.21
C GLU A 67 -4.10 5.47 15.81
N HIS A 68 -3.48 5.92 14.71
CA HIS A 68 -3.58 7.28 14.17
C HIS A 68 -4.54 7.40 12.98
N HIS A 69 -5.60 6.59 12.94
CA HIS A 69 -6.65 6.67 11.90
C HIS A 69 -6.10 6.52 10.47
N GLU A 70 -5.26 5.48 10.28
CA GLU A 70 -4.72 5.06 8.98
C GLU A 70 -3.74 6.04 8.31
N PHE A 71 -3.37 7.12 9.01
CA PHE A 71 -2.33 8.06 8.61
C PHE A 71 -1.37 8.31 9.77
N TYR A 72 -0.09 8.09 9.53
CA TYR A 72 0.93 8.42 10.53
C TYR A 72 2.17 8.99 9.87
N GLN A 73 2.72 10.03 10.48
CA GLN A 73 4.00 10.62 10.07
C GLN A 73 4.88 10.85 11.29
N THR A 74 6.19 10.66 11.10
CA THR A 74 7.15 10.83 12.19
C THR A 74 8.53 11.20 11.66
N ILE A 75 9.39 11.66 12.56
CA ILE A 75 10.76 12.04 12.28
C ILE A 75 11.65 11.34 13.29
N VAL A 76 12.73 10.73 12.82
CA VAL A 76 13.74 10.08 13.67
C VAL A 76 15.11 10.63 13.35
N GLY A 77 15.94 10.80 14.39
CA GLY A 77 17.30 11.33 14.26
C GLY A 77 17.39 12.86 14.25
N THR A 78 18.61 13.33 14.10
CA THR A 78 18.94 14.78 14.15
C THR A 78 19.92 15.16 13.05
N LYS A 79 19.93 16.43 12.68
CA LYS A 79 20.85 17.00 11.68
C LYS A 79 20.84 16.19 10.38
N SER A 80 22.01 15.83 9.87
CA SER A 80 22.22 15.09 8.61
C SER A 80 21.74 13.63 8.64
N ASN A 81 21.52 13.04 9.82
CA ASN A 81 21.03 11.68 10.00
C ASN A 81 19.53 11.60 10.25
N ARG A 82 18.82 12.72 10.06
CA ARG A 82 17.37 12.79 10.22
C ARG A 82 16.68 12.05 9.08
N VAL A 83 15.65 11.31 9.44
CA VAL A 83 14.77 10.63 8.51
C VAL A 83 13.33 11.04 8.77
N TYR A 84 12.67 11.51 7.74
CA TYR A 84 11.24 11.84 7.73
C TYR A 84 10.49 10.66 7.15
N GLY A 85 9.34 10.31 7.68
CA GLY A 85 8.54 9.22 7.15
C GLY A 85 7.06 9.43 7.30
N THR A 86 6.33 8.91 6.34
CA THR A 86 4.86 8.89 6.36
C THR A 86 4.35 7.56 5.84
N ILE A 87 3.23 7.13 6.40
CA ILE A 87 2.45 6.00 5.91
C ILE A 87 0.98 6.40 5.88
N LEU A 88 0.28 5.97 4.85
CA LEU A 88 -1.14 6.22 4.65
C LEU A 88 -1.79 4.95 4.14
N CYS A 89 -2.80 4.47 4.84
CA CYS A 89 -3.66 3.40 4.36
C CYS A 89 -4.86 3.96 3.58
N ARG A 90 -5.40 3.16 2.68
CA ARG A 90 -6.62 3.48 1.95
C ARG A 90 -7.82 3.45 2.91
N GLY A 91 -8.65 4.48 2.92
CA GLY A 91 -9.69 4.70 3.93
C GLY A 91 -10.88 3.72 3.88
N ASP A 92 -10.92 2.79 2.92
CA ASP A 92 -12.00 1.79 2.76
C ASP A 92 -11.56 0.37 3.17
N ILE A 93 -10.33 0.21 3.68
CA ILE A 93 -9.83 -1.08 4.17
C ILE A 93 -9.98 -1.19 5.69
N SER A 94 -9.97 -2.42 6.19
CA SER A 94 -10.01 -2.65 7.64
C SER A 94 -8.69 -2.29 8.33
N ALA A 95 -8.73 -2.02 9.63
CA ALA A 95 -7.54 -1.81 10.45
C ALA A 95 -6.54 -2.98 10.35
N THR A 96 -7.05 -4.22 10.26
CA THR A 96 -6.21 -5.41 10.06
C THR A 96 -5.50 -5.36 8.71
N ASN A 97 -6.19 -5.01 7.63
CA ASN A 97 -5.58 -4.90 6.31
C ASN A 97 -4.57 -3.74 6.24
N CYS A 98 -4.85 -2.62 6.92
CA CYS A 98 -3.91 -1.52 7.08
C CYS A 98 -2.63 -1.98 7.78
N SER A 99 -2.75 -2.69 8.90
CA SER A 99 -1.61 -3.26 9.64
C SER A 99 -0.78 -4.21 8.77
N VAL A 100 -1.43 -5.12 8.04
CA VAL A 100 -0.74 -6.05 7.12
C VAL A 100 -0.01 -5.29 6.01
N CYS A 101 -0.64 -4.27 5.42
CA CYS A 101 0.00 -3.44 4.40
C CYS A 101 1.21 -2.69 4.95
N ALA A 102 1.07 -2.10 6.13
CA ALA A 102 2.16 -1.38 6.80
C ALA A 102 3.37 -2.28 7.04
N LEU A 103 3.16 -3.50 7.56
CA LEU A 103 4.23 -4.47 7.78
C LEU A 103 4.89 -4.91 6.47
N ASN A 104 4.12 -5.12 5.42
CA ASN A 104 4.65 -5.53 4.11
C ASN A 104 5.46 -4.39 3.48
N SER A 105 4.93 -3.16 3.48
CA SER A 105 5.60 -2.01 2.90
C SER A 105 6.90 -1.63 3.63
N THR A 106 6.93 -1.71 4.96
CA THR A 106 8.16 -1.44 5.74
C THR A 106 9.21 -2.53 5.55
N ARG A 107 8.80 -3.80 5.40
CA ARG A 107 9.71 -4.90 5.08
C ARG A 107 10.31 -4.73 3.68
N GLU A 108 9.48 -4.42 2.70
CA GLU A 108 9.93 -4.17 1.33
C GLU A 108 10.89 -2.96 1.27
N ALA A 109 10.55 -1.87 1.96
CA ALA A 109 11.41 -0.69 2.08
C ALA A 109 12.78 -1.00 2.68
N SER A 110 12.85 -1.94 3.63
CA SER A 110 14.11 -2.36 4.26
C SER A 110 14.98 -3.22 3.33
N ASN A 111 14.36 -4.02 2.46
CA ASN A 111 15.06 -5.01 1.64
C ASN A 111 15.47 -4.45 0.26
N SER A 112 14.61 -3.64 -0.36
CA SER A 112 14.78 -3.25 -1.76
C SER A 112 15.65 -2.01 -1.95
N CYS A 113 15.64 -1.06 -1.01
CA CYS A 113 16.40 0.20 -1.11
C CYS A 113 17.38 0.35 0.05
N THR A 114 18.29 -0.58 0.18
CA THR A 114 19.19 -0.68 1.35
C THR A 114 20.05 0.56 1.56
N THR A 115 20.60 1.15 0.49
CA THR A 115 21.49 2.33 0.54
C THR A 115 20.80 3.64 0.19
N SER A 116 19.51 3.60 -0.11
CA SER A 116 18.76 4.79 -0.55
C SER A 116 18.31 5.63 0.64
N ARG A 117 18.46 6.96 0.50
CA ARG A 117 18.02 7.93 1.52
C ARG A 117 16.60 8.45 1.29
N ASP A 118 16.02 8.10 0.16
CA ASP A 118 14.64 8.41 -0.22
C ASP A 118 14.01 7.16 -0.82
N LEU A 119 12.79 6.87 -0.42
CA LEU A 119 12.00 5.78 -0.96
C LEU A 119 10.54 6.18 -0.99
N THR A 120 9.89 5.78 -2.05
CA THR A 120 8.44 5.80 -2.14
C THR A 120 7.96 4.44 -2.63
N ILE A 121 7.00 3.86 -1.92
CA ILE A 121 6.40 2.58 -2.28
C ILE A 121 4.89 2.67 -2.23
N TRP A 122 4.24 2.08 -3.23
CA TRP A 122 2.79 2.00 -3.37
C TRP A 122 2.36 0.54 -3.34
N PHE A 123 1.59 0.19 -2.34
CA PHE A 123 0.78 -1.01 -2.31
C PHE A 123 -0.68 -0.65 -2.62
N ARG A 124 -1.48 -1.61 -3.02
CA ARG A 124 -2.91 -1.40 -3.28
C ARG A 124 -3.65 -0.84 -2.07
N TRP A 125 -3.22 -1.19 -0.87
CA TRP A 125 -3.89 -0.80 0.37
C TRP A 125 -3.21 0.32 1.13
N CYS A 126 -1.93 0.61 0.87
CA CYS A 126 -1.22 1.68 1.54
C CYS A 126 -0.09 2.27 0.70
N PHE A 127 0.32 3.46 1.12
CA PHE A 127 1.45 4.21 0.60
C PHE A 127 2.44 4.43 1.73
N LEU A 128 3.73 4.27 1.47
CA LEU A 128 4.79 4.59 2.40
C LEU A 128 5.87 5.42 1.68
N ARG A 129 6.35 6.44 2.36
CA ARG A 129 7.50 7.23 1.93
C ARG A 129 8.41 7.53 3.11
N TYR A 130 9.73 7.48 2.88
CA TYR A 130 10.71 8.11 3.74
C TYR A 130 11.70 8.93 2.93
N SER A 131 12.34 9.94 3.56
CA SER A 131 13.39 10.76 2.97
C SER A 131 14.27 11.35 4.06
N ASN A 132 15.55 11.65 3.73
CA ASN A 132 16.42 12.49 4.55
C ASN A 132 16.06 13.98 4.45
N ASP A 133 15.31 14.37 3.43
CA ASP A 133 14.80 15.73 3.23
C ASP A 133 13.35 15.84 3.71
N SER A 134 13.00 16.98 4.29
CA SER A 134 11.62 17.25 4.71
C SER A 134 10.70 17.37 3.52
N PHE A 135 9.62 16.60 3.50
CA PHE A 135 8.56 16.67 2.49
C PHE A 135 7.18 16.90 3.12
N PHE A 136 7.12 17.14 4.42
CA PHE A 136 5.85 17.37 5.12
C PHE A 136 5.26 18.71 4.72
N GLY A 137 3.98 18.70 4.33
CA GLY A 137 3.26 19.89 3.86
C GLY A 137 3.47 20.23 2.37
N GLU A 138 4.29 19.47 1.65
CA GLU A 138 4.45 19.64 0.21
C GLU A 138 3.47 18.76 -0.57
N MET A 139 2.73 19.36 -1.48
CA MET A 139 1.87 18.62 -2.41
C MET A 139 2.74 17.98 -3.49
N GLN A 140 2.99 16.70 -3.39
CA GLN A 140 3.72 15.97 -4.41
C GLN A 140 2.78 15.66 -5.59
N VAL A 141 3.00 16.34 -6.70
CA VAL A 141 2.41 15.95 -7.97
C VAL A 141 3.10 14.66 -8.42
N LEU A 142 2.39 13.54 -8.30
CA LEU A 142 2.84 12.25 -8.83
C LEU A 142 3.02 12.39 -10.34
N ARG A 143 4.26 12.52 -10.81
CA ARG A 143 4.56 12.30 -12.22
C ARG A 143 4.49 10.80 -12.47
N ILE A 144 3.33 10.33 -12.86
CA ILE A 144 3.20 9.00 -13.47
C ILE A 144 4.04 9.08 -14.75
N ARG A 145 5.15 8.37 -14.79
CA ARG A 145 5.90 8.17 -16.04
C ARG A 145 4.97 7.40 -16.97
N GLU A 146 4.51 8.05 -18.03
CA GLU A 146 3.89 7.33 -19.12
C GLU A 146 4.90 6.31 -19.66
N PRO A 147 4.46 5.06 -19.92
CA PRO A 147 5.32 4.09 -20.58
C PRO A 147 5.68 4.63 -21.96
N HIS A 148 6.96 4.74 -22.25
CA HIS A 148 7.44 5.06 -23.58
C HIS A 148 6.88 4.04 -24.57
N GLN A 149 6.13 4.53 -25.56
CA GLN A 149 5.76 3.81 -26.77
C GLN A 149 7.00 3.48 -27.60
#